data_a03d8ddbe3e88896de7499f54d4bfdfd
#
_entry.id   a03d8ddbe3e88896de7499f54d4bfdfd
#
_cell.length_a   1.000
_cell.length_b   1.000
_cell.length_c   1.000
_cell.angle_alpha   90.00
_cell.angle_beta   90.00
_cell.angle_gamma   90.00
#
_symmetry.space_group_name_H-M   'P 1'
#
loop_
_entity.id
_entity.type
_entity.pdbx_description
1 polymer ?
#
loop_
_entity_poly.entity_id
_entity_poly.type
_entity_poly.pdbx_seq_one_letter_code
_entity_poly.pdbx_strand_id
1 'polypeptide(L)'
;MKLSATGSTTPFEAHPEYDGQAVCVDVTPLRKTQSTYGERETFRIVFETRELRQNGSPYLLFSRGFTPSLHEKAALRGFIKQWFGRDLTMAEQAEFDTESLIGRPARVSVVHSDYNGTTYANIGLIRADKSGDPLKPSGKYVRQKDRQNNDEKFRPASNGGESGASDWRRVKVHVGKHSGLDLGELDREAVEALLAKWLPTALEMEKPLKADRELIAALQQAKEALSSDEDEEDNIPF
;
A
#
# COMPACT_ATOMS: atom_id res chain seq x y z
N MET A 1 24.02 20.59 18.56
CA MET A 1 23.32 20.61 17.28
C MET A 1 21.90 20.11 17.51
N LYS A 2 20.85 20.92 17.32
CA LYS A 2 19.46 20.46 17.52
C LYS A 2 19.01 19.81 16.22
N LEU A 3 18.79 18.50 16.24
CA LEU A 3 18.18 17.78 15.13
C LEU A 3 16.65 17.88 15.28
N SER A 4 16.02 18.61 14.36
CA SER A 4 14.56 18.66 14.25
C SER A 4 14.13 17.41 13.47
N ALA A 5 13.39 16.52 14.11
CA ALA A 5 12.66 15.46 13.44
C ALA A 5 11.46 16.08 12.68
N THR A 6 11.75 16.70 11.54
CA THR A 6 10.69 17.17 10.64
C THR A 6 10.32 16.02 9.71
N GLY A 7 9.59 15.06 10.25
CA GLY A 7 8.73 14.22 9.41
C GLY A 7 7.69 15.15 8.81
N SER A 8 7.85 15.51 7.53
CA SER A 8 6.85 16.25 6.77
C SER A 8 5.63 15.35 6.57
N THR A 9 4.79 15.22 7.59
CA THR A 9 3.41 14.79 7.43
C THR A 9 2.68 15.94 6.76
N THR A 10 2.74 16.01 5.43
CA THR A 10 1.81 16.86 4.70
C THR A 10 0.40 16.41 5.12
N PRO A 11 -0.42 17.30 5.75
CA PRO A 11 -1.75 16.91 6.18
C PRO A 11 -2.51 16.38 4.95
N PHE A 12 -3.21 15.27 5.13
CA PHE A 12 -4.05 14.69 4.07
C PHE A 12 -5.13 15.73 3.73
N GLU A 13 -4.98 16.34 2.55
CA GLU A 13 -5.97 17.28 2.01
C GLU A 13 -7.02 16.48 1.24
N ALA A 14 -8.23 16.39 1.82
CA ALA A 14 -9.36 15.77 1.15
C ALA A 14 -9.72 16.58 -0.11
N HIS A 15 -10.16 15.89 -1.17
CA HIS A 15 -10.70 16.56 -2.33
C HIS A 15 -11.88 17.46 -1.91
N PRO A 16 -11.99 18.73 -2.35
CA PRO A 16 -13.15 19.55 -2.05
C PRO A 16 -14.43 18.93 -2.60
N GLU A 17 -15.60 19.43 -2.18
CA GLU A 17 -16.86 19.09 -2.82
C GLU A 17 -16.79 19.48 -4.31
N TYR A 18 -17.24 18.58 -5.17
CA TYR A 18 -17.00 18.71 -6.60
C TYR A 18 -18.09 18.00 -7.41
N ASP A 19 -18.57 18.61 -8.46
CA ASP A 19 -19.29 17.95 -9.56
C ASP A 19 -18.68 18.39 -10.87
N GLY A 20 -17.85 17.54 -11.46
CA GLY A 20 -17.10 17.93 -12.64
C GLY A 20 -16.44 16.77 -13.36
N GLN A 21 -15.58 17.15 -14.30
CA GLN A 21 -14.84 16.20 -15.13
C GLN A 21 -13.77 15.48 -14.35
N ALA A 22 -13.62 14.20 -14.63
CA ALA A 22 -12.56 13.34 -14.14
C ALA A 22 -12.07 12.43 -15.27
N VAL A 23 -10.88 11.87 -15.11
CA VAL A 23 -10.31 10.89 -16.03
C VAL A 23 -9.69 9.75 -15.24
N CYS A 24 -9.90 8.52 -15.65
CA CYS A 24 -9.26 7.36 -15.03
C CYS A 24 -7.78 7.37 -15.34
N VAL A 25 -6.94 7.30 -14.30
CA VAL A 25 -5.48 7.30 -14.43
C VAL A 25 -4.83 6.01 -13.95
N ASP A 26 -5.54 5.21 -13.16
CA ASP A 26 -5.02 3.94 -12.68
C ASP A 26 -6.12 2.96 -12.29
N VAL A 27 -5.81 1.68 -12.39
CA VAL A 27 -6.48 0.58 -11.72
C VAL A 27 -5.45 -0.08 -10.82
N THR A 28 -5.67 -0.03 -9.52
CA THR A 28 -4.66 -0.51 -8.56
C THR A 28 -4.48 -2.02 -8.64
N PRO A 29 -3.31 -2.56 -8.31
CA PRO A 29 -3.14 -3.99 -8.14
C PRO A 29 -4.12 -4.57 -7.13
N LEU A 30 -4.43 -5.85 -7.28
CA LEU A 30 -5.24 -6.62 -6.33
C LEU A 30 -4.56 -6.62 -4.95
N ARG A 31 -5.34 -6.39 -3.92
CA ARG A 31 -4.90 -6.45 -2.53
C ARG A 31 -5.85 -7.30 -1.72
N LYS A 32 -5.28 -8.14 -0.87
CA LYS A 32 -6.04 -8.88 0.11
C LYS A 32 -6.59 -7.95 1.18
N THR A 33 -7.90 -7.98 1.38
CA THR A 33 -8.62 -7.15 2.34
C THR A 33 -9.44 -8.05 3.24
N GLN A 34 -9.26 -7.92 4.54
CA GLN A 34 -10.07 -8.61 5.53
C GLN A 34 -11.45 -7.96 5.62
N SER A 35 -12.50 -8.76 5.57
CA SER A 35 -13.87 -8.30 5.80
C SER A 35 -14.55 -9.20 6.84
N THR A 36 -15.73 -8.79 7.30
CA THR A 36 -16.58 -9.61 8.20
C THR A 36 -16.95 -10.98 7.61
N TYR A 37 -16.85 -11.12 6.29
CA TYR A 37 -17.15 -12.38 5.56
C TYR A 37 -15.88 -13.13 5.12
N GLY A 38 -14.71 -12.79 5.69
CA GLY A 38 -13.42 -13.40 5.36
C GLY A 38 -12.52 -12.53 4.47
N GLU A 39 -11.39 -13.11 4.10
CA GLU A 39 -10.41 -12.48 3.21
C GLU A 39 -10.93 -12.44 1.77
N ARG A 40 -10.77 -11.30 1.11
CA ARG A 40 -11.09 -11.13 -0.31
C ARG A 40 -10.09 -10.22 -0.99
N GLU A 41 -9.86 -10.47 -2.28
CA GLU A 41 -9.05 -9.60 -3.11
C GLU A 41 -9.88 -8.45 -3.66
N THR A 42 -9.33 -7.24 -3.56
CA THR A 42 -9.98 -6.02 -4.06
C THR A 42 -8.97 -5.13 -4.76
N PHE A 43 -9.47 -4.36 -5.71
CA PHE A 43 -8.74 -3.26 -6.37
C PHE A 43 -9.58 -1.99 -6.33
N ARG A 44 -8.95 -0.86 -6.65
CA ARG A 44 -9.61 0.44 -6.76
C ARG A 44 -9.31 1.07 -8.11
N ILE A 45 -10.24 1.90 -8.58
CA ILE A 45 -10.08 2.74 -9.76
C ILE A 45 -9.74 4.14 -9.28
N VAL A 46 -8.72 4.76 -9.89
CA VAL A 46 -8.20 6.07 -9.51
C VAL A 46 -8.51 7.06 -10.61
N PHE A 47 -9.02 8.21 -10.22
CA PHE A 47 -9.36 9.30 -11.14
C PHE A 47 -8.55 10.55 -10.79
N GLU A 48 -8.08 11.27 -11.81
CA GLU A 48 -7.69 12.66 -11.72
C GLU A 48 -8.92 13.53 -11.98
N THR A 49 -9.05 14.63 -11.26
CA THR A 49 -10.07 15.65 -11.50
C THR A 49 -9.45 16.91 -12.10
N ARG A 50 -10.28 17.81 -12.57
CA ARG A 50 -9.82 19.12 -13.08
C ARG A 50 -9.34 20.04 -11.97
N GLU A 51 -9.74 19.79 -10.72
CA GLU A 51 -9.31 20.56 -9.57
C GLU A 51 -7.84 20.30 -9.25
N LEU A 52 -7.12 21.38 -8.92
CA LEU A 52 -5.70 21.33 -8.60
C LEU A 52 -5.49 21.63 -7.12
N ARG A 53 -4.59 20.91 -6.53
CA ARG A 53 -4.06 21.19 -5.19
C ARG A 53 -3.21 22.46 -5.21
N GLN A 54 -2.89 23.02 -4.04
CA GLN A 54 -2.02 24.19 -3.88
C GLN A 54 -0.66 24.03 -4.58
N ASN A 55 -0.14 22.80 -4.65
CA ASN A 55 1.13 22.50 -5.34
C ASN A 55 0.98 22.31 -6.87
N GLY A 56 -0.19 22.59 -7.45
CA GLY A 56 -0.46 22.45 -8.88
C GLY A 56 -0.60 21.00 -9.37
N SER A 57 -0.63 20.01 -8.49
CA SER A 57 -0.96 18.63 -8.87
C SER A 57 -2.48 18.43 -8.90
N PRO A 58 -3.02 17.59 -9.80
CA PRO A 58 -4.43 17.23 -9.77
C PRO A 58 -4.82 16.54 -8.47
N TYR A 59 -6.05 16.80 -8.01
CA TYR A 59 -6.63 15.95 -6.99
C TYR A 59 -6.90 14.55 -7.52
N LEU A 60 -6.74 13.57 -6.64
CA LEU A 60 -7.02 12.17 -6.93
C LEU A 60 -8.23 11.72 -6.15
N LEU A 61 -9.11 10.99 -6.83
CA LEU A 61 -10.25 10.31 -6.24
C LEU A 61 -10.08 8.80 -6.37
N PHE A 62 -10.31 8.10 -5.29
CA PHE A 62 -10.26 6.64 -5.26
C PHE A 62 -11.69 6.10 -5.17
N SER A 63 -12.01 5.16 -6.03
CA SER A 63 -13.25 4.41 -5.87
C SER A 63 -13.22 3.57 -4.58
N ARG A 64 -14.38 3.07 -4.15
CA ARG A 64 -14.40 1.96 -3.18
C ARG A 64 -13.64 0.76 -3.73
N GLY A 65 -13.28 -0.18 -2.85
CA GLY A 65 -12.69 -1.46 -3.26
C GLY A 65 -13.71 -2.32 -4.01
N PHE A 66 -13.31 -2.86 -5.15
CA PHE A 66 -14.10 -3.79 -5.95
C PHE A 66 -13.45 -5.16 -5.98
N THR A 67 -14.24 -6.23 -5.82
CA THR A 67 -13.80 -7.58 -6.18
C THR A 67 -13.75 -7.70 -7.70
N PRO A 68 -12.81 -8.50 -8.27
CA PRO A 68 -12.67 -8.68 -9.73
C PRO A 68 -13.81 -9.58 -10.27
N SER A 69 -15.02 -9.05 -10.31
CA SER A 69 -16.20 -9.77 -10.78
C SER A 69 -17.14 -8.85 -11.53
N LEU A 70 -17.62 -9.31 -12.69
CA LEU A 70 -18.67 -8.66 -13.50
C LEU A 70 -20.03 -9.36 -13.36
N HIS A 71 -20.18 -10.24 -12.38
CA HIS A 71 -21.48 -10.84 -12.10
C HIS A 71 -22.56 -9.76 -11.95
N GLU A 72 -23.81 -10.06 -12.30
CA GLU A 72 -24.93 -9.10 -12.31
C GLU A 72 -25.08 -8.30 -11.00
N LYS A 73 -24.87 -8.94 -9.88
CA LYS A 73 -24.95 -8.32 -8.54
C LYS A 73 -23.62 -7.73 -8.05
N ALA A 74 -22.56 -7.81 -8.86
CA ALA A 74 -21.26 -7.29 -8.47
C ALA A 74 -21.24 -5.76 -8.46
N ALA A 75 -20.62 -5.21 -7.42
CA ALA A 75 -20.52 -3.77 -7.25
C ALA A 75 -19.73 -3.09 -8.39
N LEU A 76 -18.73 -3.78 -8.95
CA LEU A 76 -17.95 -3.31 -10.09
C LEU A 76 -18.84 -3.12 -11.33
N ARG A 77 -19.69 -4.11 -11.66
CA ARG A 77 -20.58 -4.00 -12.82
C ARG A 77 -21.55 -2.83 -12.69
N GLY A 78 -22.13 -2.64 -11.50
CA GLY A 78 -23.00 -1.49 -11.23
C GLY A 78 -22.27 -0.15 -11.40
N PHE A 79 -21.04 -0.04 -10.92
CA PHE A 79 -20.21 1.14 -11.07
C PHE A 79 -19.87 1.44 -12.55
N ILE A 80 -19.47 0.41 -13.31
CA ILE A 80 -19.18 0.56 -14.75
C ILE A 80 -20.44 0.95 -15.52
N LYS A 81 -21.58 0.34 -15.20
CA LYS A 81 -22.86 0.69 -15.81
C LYS A 81 -23.25 2.16 -15.63
N GLN A 82 -23.05 2.69 -14.41
CA GLN A 82 -23.26 4.12 -14.13
C GLN A 82 -22.28 4.99 -14.92
N TRP A 83 -21.00 4.62 -14.91
CA TRP A 83 -19.96 5.38 -15.62
C TRP A 83 -20.16 5.40 -17.11
N PHE A 84 -20.49 4.26 -17.74
CA PHE A 84 -20.69 4.16 -19.19
C PHE A 84 -22.06 4.67 -19.63
N GLY A 85 -23.02 4.82 -18.69
CA GLY A 85 -24.41 5.15 -18.98
C GLY A 85 -25.19 4.00 -19.63
N ARG A 86 -24.60 2.79 -19.71
CA ARG A 86 -25.20 1.56 -20.23
C ARG A 86 -24.57 0.33 -19.58
N ASP A 87 -25.24 -0.79 -19.68
CA ASP A 87 -24.65 -2.06 -19.28
C ASP A 87 -23.63 -2.56 -20.32
N LEU A 88 -22.72 -3.41 -19.89
CA LEU A 88 -21.80 -4.12 -20.79
C LEU A 88 -22.57 -5.19 -21.58
N THR A 89 -22.29 -5.33 -22.86
CA THR A 89 -22.75 -6.45 -23.66
C THR A 89 -22.07 -7.75 -23.20
N MET A 90 -22.62 -8.90 -23.60
CA MET A 90 -22.02 -10.20 -23.25
C MET A 90 -20.61 -10.34 -23.81
N ALA A 91 -20.35 -9.85 -25.02
CA ALA A 91 -19.03 -9.84 -25.62
C ALA A 91 -18.05 -8.98 -24.83
N GLU A 92 -18.46 -7.75 -24.46
CA GLU A 92 -17.63 -6.87 -23.63
C GLU A 92 -17.36 -7.45 -22.24
N GLN A 93 -18.30 -8.18 -21.66
CA GLN A 93 -18.07 -8.85 -20.36
C GLN A 93 -17.07 -9.98 -20.45
N ALA A 94 -17.07 -10.74 -21.56
CA ALA A 94 -16.16 -11.87 -21.76
C ALA A 94 -14.70 -11.43 -21.97
N GLU A 95 -14.49 -10.26 -22.58
CA GLU A 95 -13.17 -9.72 -22.92
C GLU A 95 -12.79 -8.50 -22.05
N PHE A 96 -13.51 -8.27 -20.94
CA PHE A 96 -13.33 -7.06 -20.15
C PHE A 96 -11.97 -7.02 -19.48
N ASP A 97 -11.14 -6.08 -19.92
CA ASP A 97 -9.88 -5.73 -19.27
C ASP A 97 -10.01 -4.39 -18.53
N THR A 98 -9.68 -4.37 -17.25
CA THR A 98 -9.68 -3.16 -16.43
C THR A 98 -8.67 -2.11 -16.91
N GLU A 99 -7.60 -2.50 -17.59
CA GLU A 99 -6.63 -1.59 -18.20
C GLU A 99 -7.30 -0.70 -19.28
N SER A 100 -8.34 -1.18 -19.94
CA SER A 100 -9.12 -0.40 -20.93
C SER A 100 -9.87 0.79 -20.34
N LEU A 101 -9.99 0.86 -19.02
CA LEU A 101 -10.58 1.99 -18.30
C LEU A 101 -9.65 3.20 -18.24
N ILE A 102 -8.33 2.98 -18.36
CA ILE A 102 -7.33 4.04 -18.24
C ILE A 102 -7.45 5.02 -19.41
N GLY A 103 -7.41 6.32 -19.08
CA GLY A 103 -7.65 7.40 -20.05
C GLY A 103 -9.12 7.66 -20.36
N ARG A 104 -10.06 6.82 -19.86
CA ARG A 104 -11.49 7.03 -20.10
C ARG A 104 -12.00 8.19 -19.25
N PRO A 105 -12.69 9.18 -19.89
CA PRO A 105 -13.25 10.30 -19.18
C PRO A 105 -14.49 9.89 -18.37
N ALA A 106 -14.75 10.63 -17.31
CA ALA A 106 -15.91 10.50 -16.45
C ALA A 106 -16.38 11.88 -15.97
N ARG A 107 -17.61 11.95 -15.50
CA ARG A 107 -18.07 13.02 -14.64
C ARG A 107 -18.41 12.47 -13.27
N VAL A 108 -17.88 13.10 -12.22
CA VAL A 108 -17.98 12.59 -10.84
C VAL A 108 -18.57 13.68 -9.94
N SER A 109 -19.39 13.25 -8.97
CA SER A 109 -19.77 14.07 -7.83
C SER A 109 -19.04 13.55 -6.60
N VAL A 110 -18.32 14.43 -5.91
CA VAL A 110 -17.60 14.12 -4.68
C VAL A 110 -18.47 14.44 -3.49
N VAL A 111 -18.56 13.49 -2.55
CA VAL A 111 -19.25 13.64 -1.28
C VAL A 111 -18.27 13.37 -0.16
N HIS A 112 -18.41 14.13 0.93
CA HIS A 112 -17.60 13.94 2.11
C HIS A 112 -18.26 12.98 3.09
N SER A 113 -17.44 12.19 3.78
CA SER A 113 -17.86 11.41 4.95
C SER A 113 -16.81 11.53 6.03
N ASP A 114 -17.26 11.74 7.26
CA ASP A 114 -16.38 11.83 8.42
C ASP A 114 -16.30 10.47 9.11
N TYR A 115 -15.08 10.02 9.37
CA TYR A 115 -14.81 8.81 10.13
C TYR A 115 -13.61 9.02 11.05
N ASN A 116 -13.80 8.81 12.34
CA ASN A 116 -12.77 9.00 13.39
C ASN A 116 -12.06 10.36 13.33
N GLY A 117 -12.83 11.45 13.09
CA GLY A 117 -12.28 12.81 13.02
C GLY A 117 -11.51 13.14 11.74
N THR A 118 -11.53 12.26 10.75
CA THR A 118 -10.92 12.49 9.44
C THR A 118 -12.00 12.55 8.37
N THR A 119 -11.99 13.62 7.57
CA THR A 119 -12.90 13.78 6.42
C THR A 119 -12.35 13.04 5.21
N TYR A 120 -13.16 12.18 4.63
CA TYR A 120 -12.85 11.42 3.43
C TYR A 120 -13.69 11.90 2.26
N ALA A 121 -13.06 12.14 1.12
CA ALA A 121 -13.73 12.44 -0.13
C ALA A 121 -14.04 11.15 -0.89
N ASN A 122 -15.31 10.92 -1.18
CA ASN A 122 -15.79 9.71 -1.84
C ASN A 122 -16.50 10.04 -3.15
N ILE A 123 -16.49 9.13 -4.09
CA ILE A 123 -17.28 9.23 -5.32
C ILE A 123 -18.74 8.89 -4.96
N GLY A 124 -19.58 9.90 -4.84
CA GLY A 124 -21.02 9.72 -4.61
C GLY A 124 -21.77 9.31 -5.87
N LEU A 125 -21.41 9.91 -7.01
CA LEU A 125 -21.99 9.58 -8.33
C LEU A 125 -20.88 9.57 -9.37
N ILE A 126 -20.99 8.66 -10.35
CA ILE A 126 -20.18 8.64 -11.55
C ILE A 126 -21.08 8.49 -12.78
N ARG A 127 -20.76 9.19 -13.86
CA ARG A 127 -21.49 9.13 -15.13
C ARG A 127 -20.56 9.36 -16.31
N ALA A 128 -21.01 9.05 -17.51
CA ALA A 128 -20.27 9.35 -18.73
C ALA A 128 -20.08 10.87 -18.87
N ASP A 129 -18.87 11.28 -19.21
CA ASP A 129 -18.64 12.66 -19.63
C ASP A 129 -19.14 12.83 -21.06
N LYS A 130 -20.12 13.72 -21.24
CA LYS A 130 -20.69 14.07 -22.53
C LYS A 130 -20.27 15.47 -23.01
N SER A 131 -19.24 16.03 -22.37
CA SER A 131 -18.67 17.32 -22.81
C SER A 131 -17.94 17.16 -24.14
N GLY A 132 -17.91 18.22 -24.94
CA GLY A 132 -17.15 18.21 -26.21
C GLY A 132 -15.61 18.19 -26.01
N ASP A 133 -15.14 18.48 -24.80
CA ASP A 133 -13.71 18.50 -24.43
C ASP A 133 -13.49 17.68 -23.14
N PRO A 134 -13.32 16.36 -23.26
CA PRO A 134 -13.11 15.49 -22.11
C PRO A 134 -11.75 15.73 -21.46
N LEU A 135 -11.70 15.62 -20.13
CA LEU A 135 -10.45 15.70 -19.38
C LEU A 135 -9.50 14.57 -19.80
N LYS A 136 -8.24 14.92 -20.03
CA LYS A 136 -7.16 13.97 -20.34
C LYS A 136 -6.24 13.80 -19.12
N PRO A 137 -5.61 12.63 -18.96
CA PRO A 137 -4.61 12.43 -17.90
C PRO A 137 -3.51 13.50 -17.95
N SER A 138 -3.15 14.05 -16.80
CA SER A 138 -2.11 15.10 -16.70
C SER A 138 -0.69 14.57 -16.98
N GLY A 139 -0.50 13.26 -16.93
CA GLY A 139 0.83 12.62 -16.99
C GLY A 139 1.66 12.75 -15.71
N LYS A 140 1.15 13.44 -14.68
CA LYS A 140 1.85 13.61 -13.40
C LYS A 140 1.66 12.41 -12.46
N TYR A 141 0.61 11.63 -12.65
CA TYR A 141 0.33 10.47 -11.83
C TYR A 141 1.19 9.26 -12.26
N VAL A 142 1.94 8.72 -11.33
CA VAL A 142 2.67 7.45 -11.54
C VAL A 142 1.80 6.31 -11.01
N ARG A 143 1.49 5.34 -11.86
CA ARG A 143 0.63 4.20 -11.52
C ARG A 143 1.22 3.36 -10.40
N GLN A 144 0.37 2.78 -9.56
CA GLN A 144 0.84 2.00 -8.41
C GLN A 144 1.70 0.80 -8.83
N LYS A 145 1.35 0.11 -9.93
CA LYS A 145 2.16 -0.99 -10.46
C LYS A 145 3.56 -0.54 -10.90
N ASP A 146 3.69 0.70 -11.44
CA ASP A 146 4.96 1.21 -11.94
C ASP A 146 5.86 1.74 -10.81
N ARG A 147 5.28 2.14 -9.67
CA ARG A 147 6.04 2.51 -8.46
C ARG A 147 6.77 1.32 -7.88
N GLN A 148 6.12 0.16 -7.79
CA GLN A 148 6.74 -1.08 -7.30
C GLN A 148 7.92 -1.50 -8.18
N ASN A 149 7.80 -1.36 -9.51
CA ASN A 149 8.88 -1.65 -10.45
C ASN A 149 10.03 -0.64 -10.36
N ASN A 150 9.77 0.61 -9.97
CA ASN A 150 10.83 1.62 -9.78
C ASN A 150 11.60 1.41 -8.47
N ASP A 151 10.95 0.97 -7.40
CA ASP A 151 11.63 0.61 -6.15
C ASP A 151 12.57 -0.59 -6.34
N GLU A 152 12.22 -1.52 -7.25
CA GLU A 152 13.11 -2.61 -7.64
C GLU A 152 14.27 -2.15 -8.55
N LYS A 153 14.07 -1.13 -9.41
CA LYS A 153 15.14 -0.60 -10.29
C LYS A 153 16.13 0.31 -9.57
N PHE A 154 15.76 0.91 -8.44
CA PHE A 154 16.64 1.74 -7.62
C PHE A 154 17.38 0.96 -6.51
N ARG A 155 17.27 -0.35 -6.48
CA ARG A 155 18.23 -1.16 -5.72
C ARG A 155 19.57 -1.12 -6.45
N PRO A 156 20.64 -0.56 -5.86
CA PRO A 156 21.96 -0.70 -6.46
C PRO A 156 22.23 -2.20 -6.62
N ALA A 157 22.69 -2.59 -7.80
CA ALA A 157 23.03 -3.97 -8.11
C ALA A 157 24.07 -4.46 -7.10
N SER A 158 23.63 -5.15 -6.07
CA SER A 158 24.50 -5.98 -5.25
C SER A 158 24.65 -7.31 -5.98
N ASN A 159 25.87 -7.59 -6.37
CA ASN A 159 26.32 -8.84 -6.98
C ASN A 159 25.72 -10.07 -6.27
N GLY A 160 25.24 -10.94 -7.12
CA GLY A 160 24.86 -12.33 -7.02
C GLY A 160 24.87 -13.02 -5.66
N GLY A 161 23.73 -13.66 -5.36
CA GLY A 161 23.67 -14.74 -4.38
C GLY A 161 22.37 -14.72 -3.55
N GLU A 162 21.46 -15.59 -3.93
CA GLU A 162 20.46 -16.29 -3.10
C GLU A 162 19.56 -15.52 -2.11
N SER A 163 18.25 -15.75 -2.30
CA SER A 163 17.12 -15.69 -1.34
C SER A 163 17.12 -14.54 -0.31
N GLY A 164 16.24 -13.58 -0.57
CA GLY A 164 15.97 -12.39 0.22
C GLY A 164 15.66 -12.59 1.70
N ALA A 165 16.68 -12.66 2.53
CA ALA A 165 16.57 -12.35 3.94
C ALA A 165 16.57 -10.80 4.06
N SER A 166 15.48 -10.22 4.51
CA SER A 166 15.48 -8.82 4.94
C SER A 166 16.54 -8.66 6.03
N ASP A 167 17.44 -7.66 5.91
CA ASP A 167 18.47 -7.37 6.91
C ASP A 167 17.82 -7.25 8.29
N TRP A 168 18.00 -8.24 9.14
CA TRP A 168 17.40 -8.35 10.46
C TRP A 168 17.73 -7.15 11.35
N ARG A 169 18.83 -6.46 11.08
CA ARG A 169 19.27 -5.28 11.81
C ARG A 169 18.32 -4.09 11.67
N ARG A 170 17.53 -4.04 10.60
CA ARG A 170 16.57 -2.96 10.30
C ARG A 170 15.15 -3.22 10.77
N VAL A 171 14.92 -4.35 11.40
CA VAL A 171 13.59 -4.68 11.92
C VAL A 171 13.36 -3.93 13.24
N LYS A 172 12.23 -3.21 13.32
CA LYS A 172 11.89 -2.44 14.52
C LYS A 172 11.40 -3.34 15.65
N VAL A 173 12.00 -3.14 16.80
CA VAL A 173 11.53 -3.76 18.05
C VAL A 173 10.26 -3.00 18.49
N HIS A 174 9.17 -3.72 18.67
CA HIS A 174 7.89 -3.14 19.11
C HIS A 174 7.51 -3.54 20.53
N VAL A 175 8.41 -4.22 21.24
CA VAL A 175 8.17 -4.79 22.58
C VAL A 175 9.19 -4.33 23.61
N GLY A 176 8.77 -4.25 24.87
CA GLY A 176 9.63 -3.91 26.00
C GLY A 176 10.18 -2.49 25.98
N LYS A 177 11.28 -2.27 26.72
CA LYS A 177 11.92 -0.96 26.90
C LYS A 177 12.61 -0.42 25.65
N HIS A 178 12.84 -1.26 24.65
CA HIS A 178 13.52 -0.92 23.38
C HIS A 178 12.54 -0.71 22.21
N SER A 179 11.25 -0.58 22.50
CA SER A 179 10.23 -0.35 21.49
C SER A 179 10.50 0.92 20.69
N GLY A 180 10.50 0.78 19.34
CA GLY A 180 10.75 1.88 18.39
C GLY A 180 12.17 1.93 17.83
N LEU A 181 13.14 1.23 18.42
CA LEU A 181 14.51 1.12 17.92
C LEU A 181 14.63 0.01 16.87
N ASP A 182 15.60 0.12 15.98
CA ASP A 182 15.93 -0.95 15.06
C ASP A 182 16.76 -2.03 15.80
N LEU A 183 16.56 -3.32 15.46
CA LEU A 183 17.22 -4.42 16.17
C LEU A 183 18.75 -4.33 16.09
N GLY A 184 19.31 -3.76 15.03
CA GLY A 184 20.73 -3.51 14.88
C GLY A 184 21.29 -2.33 15.69
N GLU A 185 20.43 -1.49 16.29
CA GLU A 185 20.81 -0.40 17.20
C GLU A 185 20.90 -0.86 18.65
N LEU A 186 20.47 -2.08 18.94
CA LEU A 186 20.51 -2.68 20.26
C LEU A 186 21.91 -3.25 20.55
N ASP A 187 22.34 -3.12 21.81
CA ASP A 187 23.51 -3.83 22.28
C ASP A 187 23.26 -5.34 22.34
N ARG A 188 24.35 -6.13 22.37
CA ARG A 188 24.30 -7.60 22.40
C ARG A 188 23.44 -8.11 23.57
N GLU A 189 23.57 -7.52 24.76
CA GLU A 189 22.83 -7.90 25.96
C GLU A 189 21.31 -7.71 25.77
N ALA A 190 20.87 -6.64 25.12
CA ALA A 190 19.47 -6.38 24.83
C ALA A 190 18.88 -7.37 23.79
N VAL A 191 19.68 -7.74 22.79
CA VAL A 191 19.28 -8.75 21.79
C VAL A 191 19.15 -10.12 22.46
N GLU A 192 20.12 -10.53 23.29
CA GLU A 192 20.09 -11.76 24.06
C GLU A 192 18.91 -11.81 25.05
N ALA A 193 18.56 -10.69 25.67
CA ALA A 193 17.40 -10.59 26.53
C ALA A 193 16.08 -10.79 25.75
N LEU A 194 15.98 -10.29 24.51
CA LEU A 194 14.83 -10.55 23.64
C LEU A 194 14.75 -12.00 23.19
N LEU A 195 15.88 -12.60 22.87
CA LEU A 195 15.99 -14.02 22.51
C LEU A 195 15.60 -14.95 23.68
N ALA A 196 16.02 -14.62 24.89
CA ALA A 196 15.77 -15.46 26.06
C ALA A 196 14.36 -15.30 26.65
N LYS A 197 13.80 -14.10 26.63
CA LYS A 197 12.55 -13.79 27.35
C LYS A 197 11.34 -13.63 26.44
N TRP A 198 11.49 -12.93 25.30
CA TRP A 198 10.36 -12.61 24.45
C TRP A 198 10.14 -13.64 23.35
N LEU A 199 11.18 -14.12 22.70
CA LEU A 199 11.07 -15.04 21.56
C LEU A 199 10.33 -16.34 21.92
N PRO A 200 10.57 -17.01 23.07
CA PRO A 200 9.83 -18.22 23.44
C PRO A 200 8.33 -17.95 23.58
N THR A 201 7.97 -16.86 24.27
CA THR A 201 6.55 -16.46 24.44
C THR A 201 5.89 -16.10 23.11
N ALA A 202 6.63 -15.45 22.21
CA ALA A 202 6.12 -15.07 20.89
C ALA A 202 5.88 -16.28 19.98
N LEU A 203 6.69 -17.33 20.10
CA LEU A 203 6.51 -18.59 19.35
C LEU A 203 5.29 -19.40 19.79
N GLU A 204 4.85 -19.23 21.03
CA GLU A 204 3.63 -19.90 21.59
C GLU A 204 2.33 -19.17 21.22
N MET A 205 2.38 -17.97 20.61
CA MET A 205 1.19 -17.23 20.24
C MET A 205 0.42 -17.93 19.09
N GLU A 206 -0.84 -18.27 19.33
CA GLU A 206 -1.71 -18.89 18.30
C GLU A 206 -1.92 -17.98 17.05
N LYS A 207 -1.92 -16.67 17.22
CA LYS A 207 -2.14 -15.68 16.14
C LYS A 207 -1.21 -14.47 16.33
N PRO A 208 0.10 -14.61 16.02
CA PRO A 208 1.02 -13.48 16.11
C PRO A 208 0.66 -12.39 15.09
N LEU A 209 0.74 -11.13 15.50
CA LEU A 209 0.58 -9.97 14.62
C LEU A 209 1.69 -9.96 13.54
N LYS A 210 1.50 -9.14 12.51
CA LYS A 210 2.52 -9.01 11.43
C LYS A 210 3.87 -8.57 11.99
N ALA A 211 3.87 -7.59 12.89
CA ALA A 211 5.09 -7.10 13.55
C ALA A 211 5.77 -8.17 14.41
N ASP A 212 5.00 -9.04 15.09
CA ASP A 212 5.55 -10.16 15.86
C ASP A 212 6.28 -11.15 14.94
N ARG A 213 5.70 -11.50 13.79
CA ARG A 213 6.33 -12.42 12.83
C ARG A 213 7.62 -11.86 12.24
N GLU A 214 7.63 -10.57 11.93
CA GLU A 214 8.83 -9.88 11.42
C GLU A 214 9.95 -9.87 12.48
N LEU A 215 9.62 -9.59 13.74
CA LEU A 215 10.58 -9.57 14.82
C LEU A 215 11.06 -10.98 15.21
N ILE A 216 10.19 -12.00 15.17
CA ILE A 216 10.56 -13.42 15.38
C ILE A 216 11.59 -13.84 14.34
N ALA A 217 11.33 -13.58 13.04
CA ALA A 217 12.25 -13.95 11.97
C ALA A 217 13.59 -13.21 12.09
N ALA A 218 13.56 -11.93 12.44
CA ALA A 218 14.76 -11.13 12.65
C ALA A 218 15.61 -11.61 13.83
N LEU A 219 14.97 -11.97 14.94
CA LEU A 219 15.67 -12.52 16.12
C LEU A 219 16.27 -13.90 15.86
N GLN A 220 15.63 -14.74 15.05
CA GLN A 220 16.19 -16.03 14.63
C GLN A 220 17.47 -15.83 13.80
N GLN A 221 17.47 -14.88 12.86
CA GLN A 221 18.67 -14.53 12.08
C GLN A 221 19.77 -13.90 12.95
N ALA A 222 19.38 -13.03 13.89
CA ALA A 222 20.33 -12.45 14.85
C ALA A 222 21.00 -13.51 15.71
N LYS A 223 20.26 -14.53 16.13
CA LYS A 223 20.80 -15.67 16.90
C LYS A 223 21.84 -16.44 16.09
N GLU A 224 21.57 -16.73 14.82
CA GLU A 224 22.52 -17.41 13.93
C GLU A 224 23.79 -16.58 13.71
N ALA A 225 23.64 -15.25 13.53
CA ALA A 225 24.77 -14.35 13.35
C ALA A 225 25.65 -14.25 14.62
N LEU A 226 25.04 -14.20 15.81
CA LEU A 226 25.77 -14.15 17.08
C LEU A 226 26.47 -15.44 17.42
N SER A 227 25.95 -16.60 17.01
CA SER A 227 26.60 -17.89 17.20
C SER A 227 27.79 -18.10 16.26
N SER A 228 27.80 -17.48 15.07
CA SER A 228 28.94 -17.57 14.14
C SER A 228 30.15 -16.74 14.60
N ASP A 229 29.92 -15.67 15.36
CA ASP A 229 31.01 -14.82 15.86
C ASP A 229 31.77 -15.48 17.05
N GLU A 230 31.18 -16.47 17.72
CA GLU A 230 31.84 -17.18 18.85
C GLU A 230 32.85 -18.27 18.38
N ASP A 231 32.69 -18.78 17.14
CA ASP A 231 33.56 -19.82 16.59
C ASP A 231 34.88 -19.27 15.99
N GLU A 232 35.04 -17.95 15.81
CA GLU A 232 36.24 -17.34 15.24
C GLU A 232 37.30 -16.91 16.30
N GLU A 233 36.97 -16.80 17.58
CA GLU A 233 37.92 -16.35 18.61
C GLU A 233 38.81 -17.47 19.17
N ASP A 234 38.48 -18.76 18.93
CA ASP A 234 39.25 -19.89 19.49
C ASP A 234 40.36 -20.43 18.55
N ASN A 235 40.65 -19.81 17.41
CA ASN A 235 41.67 -20.31 16.50
C ASN A 235 42.80 -19.31 16.26
N ILE A 236 43.54 -18.95 17.33
CA ILE A 236 44.84 -18.29 17.23
C ILE A 236 45.93 -19.36 17.43
N PRO A 237 46.66 -19.77 16.37
CA PRO A 237 47.82 -20.65 16.53
C PRO A 237 49.00 -19.85 17.12
N PHE A 238 49.54 -20.36 18.20
CA PHE A 238 50.82 -19.95 18.79
C PHE A 238 52.00 -20.28 17.85
#